data_6828cf1c485ff91440154fdfd9b6e854
#
_entry.id   6828cf1c485ff91440154fdfd9b6e854
#
_cell.length_a   1.000
_cell.length_b   1.000
_cell.length_c   1.000
_cell.angle_alpha   90.00
_cell.angle_beta   90.00
_cell.angle_gamma   90.00
#
_symmetry.space_group_name_H-M   'P 1'
#
loop_
_entity.id
_entity.type
_entity.pdbx_description
1 polymer ?
#
loop_
_entity_poly.entity_id
_entity_poly.type
_entity_poly.pdbx_seq_one_letter_code
_entity_poly.pdbx_strand_id
1 'polypeptide(L)'
;MNDEYRLAGRNIWIVGASSGIGAALATELVARGARVAISARRKDQLDAVAAGQMTVVPVDVTDRAAFDDAAVQVREELGEIDMVVYNAGFWEQMDATAWDRDLFARHVEINLLGLNNCVGAVLPEMVHVGRGRLVSVASVAGYRGLAGAEAYGATKAAQINMLEALRASVAAHGISVTTVCPGFVRTDLTAKNTFPMPFMIEADTAARSICNGLERGQMEIVFPLPMAVLMKLARLLPVRVWAAAMRQVSK
;
A
#
# COMPACT_ATOMS: atom_id res chain seq x y z
N MET A 1 -19.52 13.24 11.42
CA MET A 1 -18.33 12.77 10.69
C MET A 1 -17.37 13.95 10.69
N ASN A 2 -16.11 13.78 11.08
CA ASN A 2 -15.17 14.91 11.12
C ASN A 2 -14.83 15.26 9.66
N ASP A 3 -15.02 16.52 9.26
CA ASP A 3 -14.80 17.00 7.88
C ASP A 3 -13.36 16.79 7.40
N GLU A 4 -12.42 16.71 8.35
CA GLU A 4 -11.00 16.47 8.09
C GLU A 4 -10.75 15.14 7.36
N TYR A 5 -11.52 14.09 7.67
CA TYR A 5 -11.34 12.73 7.11
C TYR A 5 -12.29 12.40 5.96
N ARG A 6 -13.10 13.36 5.55
CA ARG A 6 -14.02 13.21 4.42
C ARG A 6 -13.25 12.97 3.13
N LEU A 7 -13.67 11.99 2.34
CA LEU A 7 -13.06 11.65 1.03
C LEU A 7 -13.66 12.47 -0.12
N ALA A 8 -14.95 12.82 -0.02
CA ALA A 8 -15.63 13.59 -1.07
C ALA A 8 -14.97 14.97 -1.29
N GLY A 9 -14.71 15.29 -2.54
CA GLY A 9 -14.07 16.52 -2.98
C GLY A 9 -12.55 16.56 -2.80
N ARG A 10 -11.92 15.52 -2.26
CA ARG A 10 -10.46 15.44 -2.09
C ARG A 10 -9.77 15.01 -3.38
N ASN A 11 -8.59 15.56 -3.62
CA ASN A 11 -7.68 15.17 -4.69
C ASN A 11 -6.80 14.03 -4.19
N ILE A 12 -7.01 12.83 -4.72
CA ILE A 12 -6.35 11.61 -4.25
C ILE A 12 -5.53 10.98 -5.37
N TRP A 13 -4.25 10.76 -5.14
CA TRP A 13 -3.36 10.07 -6.05
C TRP A 13 -3.10 8.63 -5.60
N ILE A 14 -3.40 7.64 -6.45
CA ILE A 14 -3.17 6.22 -6.16
C ILE A 14 -2.06 5.69 -7.05
N VAL A 15 -0.98 5.24 -6.45
CA VAL A 15 0.17 4.62 -7.12
C VAL A 15 0.05 3.11 -7.01
N GLY A 16 0.02 2.41 -8.16
CA GLY A 16 -0.22 0.96 -8.24
C GLY A 16 -1.70 0.61 -8.41
N ALA A 17 -2.40 1.32 -9.31
CA ALA A 17 -3.84 1.21 -9.51
C ALA A 17 -4.27 0.44 -10.77
N SER A 18 -3.36 -0.26 -11.46
CA SER A 18 -3.70 -0.98 -12.71
C SER A 18 -4.50 -2.27 -12.49
N SER A 19 -4.54 -2.80 -11.27
CA SER A 19 -5.31 -4.01 -10.92
C SER A 19 -5.50 -4.15 -9.40
N GLY A 20 -6.24 -5.19 -8.98
CA GLY A 20 -6.37 -5.61 -7.59
C GLY A 20 -6.89 -4.54 -6.64
N ILE A 21 -6.28 -4.41 -5.46
CA ILE A 21 -6.71 -3.48 -4.41
C ILE A 21 -6.69 -2.03 -4.93
N GLY A 22 -5.65 -1.64 -5.66
CA GLY A 22 -5.50 -0.26 -6.15
C GLY A 22 -6.58 0.14 -7.13
N ALA A 23 -6.94 -0.72 -8.06
CA ALA A 23 -8.03 -0.49 -9.03
C ALA A 23 -9.40 -0.41 -8.32
N ALA A 24 -9.68 -1.37 -7.42
CA ALA A 24 -10.92 -1.37 -6.64
C ALA A 24 -11.01 -0.13 -5.73
N LEU A 25 -9.89 0.29 -5.12
CA LEU A 25 -9.83 1.49 -4.28
C LEU A 25 -10.07 2.76 -5.10
N ALA A 26 -9.52 2.85 -6.31
CA ALA A 26 -9.74 4.00 -7.19
C ALA A 26 -11.24 4.15 -7.52
N THR A 27 -11.89 3.06 -7.91
CA THR A 27 -13.33 3.03 -8.19
C THR A 27 -14.17 3.41 -6.95
N GLU A 28 -13.86 2.85 -5.78
CA GLU A 28 -14.56 3.15 -4.52
C GLU A 28 -14.40 4.63 -4.12
N LEU A 29 -13.21 5.22 -4.30
CA LEU A 29 -12.96 6.63 -3.99
C LEU A 29 -13.74 7.57 -4.91
N VAL A 30 -13.81 7.27 -6.22
CA VAL A 30 -14.67 8.02 -7.15
C VAL A 30 -16.13 7.92 -6.74
N ALA A 31 -16.61 6.72 -6.39
CA ALA A 31 -17.98 6.51 -5.90
C ALA A 31 -18.28 7.30 -4.62
N ARG A 32 -17.27 7.59 -3.78
CA ARG A 32 -17.38 8.48 -2.61
C ARG A 32 -17.20 9.97 -2.92
N GLY A 33 -17.08 10.33 -4.19
CA GLY A 33 -17.00 11.72 -4.63
C GLY A 33 -15.60 12.34 -4.56
N ALA A 34 -14.54 11.54 -4.47
CA ALA A 34 -13.17 12.03 -4.60
C ALA A 34 -12.81 12.30 -6.07
N ARG A 35 -11.86 13.21 -6.30
CA ARG A 35 -11.17 13.39 -7.58
C ARG A 35 -9.90 12.54 -7.53
N VAL A 36 -9.76 11.62 -8.49
CA VAL A 36 -8.74 10.57 -8.39
C VAL A 36 -7.77 10.63 -9.57
N ALA A 37 -6.47 10.65 -9.30
CA ALA A 37 -5.42 10.30 -10.24
C ALA A 37 -4.91 8.89 -9.96
N ILE A 38 -4.61 8.13 -11.02
CA ILE A 38 -4.11 6.77 -10.92
C ILE A 38 -2.83 6.58 -11.71
N SER A 39 -1.89 5.85 -11.10
CA SER A 39 -0.59 5.57 -11.67
C SER A 39 -0.22 4.10 -11.58
N ALA A 40 0.40 3.59 -12.61
CA ALA A 40 1.11 2.31 -12.72
C ALA A 40 1.90 2.33 -14.04
N ARG A 41 2.66 1.28 -14.33
CA ARG A 41 3.46 1.19 -15.56
C ARG A 41 2.61 0.98 -16.84
N ARG A 42 1.50 0.25 -16.74
CA ARG A 42 0.68 -0.18 -17.88
C ARG A 42 -0.46 0.80 -18.12
N LYS A 43 -0.26 1.68 -19.09
CA LYS A 43 -1.24 2.73 -19.42
C LYS A 43 -2.59 2.18 -19.86
N ASP A 44 -2.58 1.15 -20.70
CA ASP A 44 -3.79 0.48 -21.20
C ASP A 44 -4.70 -0.02 -20.08
N GLN A 45 -4.10 -0.61 -19.04
CA GLN A 45 -4.83 -1.07 -17.87
C GLN A 45 -5.33 0.08 -16.99
N LEU A 46 -4.56 1.16 -16.89
CA LEU A 46 -5.01 2.36 -16.19
C LEU A 46 -6.19 3.00 -16.92
N ASP A 47 -6.14 3.11 -18.25
CA ASP A 47 -7.24 3.65 -19.05
C ASP A 47 -8.53 2.82 -18.86
N ALA A 48 -8.40 1.49 -18.81
CA ALA A 48 -9.52 0.60 -18.53
C ALA A 48 -10.12 0.81 -17.12
N VAL A 49 -9.27 0.98 -16.10
CA VAL A 49 -9.70 1.27 -14.72
C VAL A 49 -10.33 2.66 -14.62
N ALA A 50 -9.70 3.66 -15.25
CA ALA A 50 -10.18 5.04 -15.21
C ALA A 50 -11.56 5.21 -15.80
N ALA A 51 -11.88 4.47 -16.86
CA ALA A 51 -13.17 4.53 -17.57
C ALA A 51 -13.63 5.98 -17.86
N GLY A 52 -12.70 6.89 -18.14
CA GLY A 52 -12.95 8.31 -18.38
C GLY A 52 -13.30 9.14 -17.13
N GLN A 53 -13.21 8.58 -15.93
CA GLN A 53 -13.59 9.25 -14.68
C GLN A 53 -12.40 9.66 -13.81
N MET A 54 -11.18 9.30 -14.20
CA MET A 54 -9.97 9.53 -13.40
C MET A 54 -8.85 10.07 -14.29
N THR A 55 -7.95 10.83 -13.70
CA THR A 55 -6.70 11.25 -14.35
C THR A 55 -5.73 10.07 -14.41
N VAL A 56 -5.15 9.80 -15.58
CA VAL A 56 -4.21 8.70 -15.80
C VAL A 56 -2.80 9.25 -16.00
N VAL A 57 -1.91 8.95 -15.06
CA VAL A 57 -0.50 9.36 -15.10
C VAL A 57 0.39 8.12 -14.97
N PRO A 58 0.86 7.53 -16.10
CA PRO A 58 1.70 6.34 -16.06
C PRO A 58 3.06 6.64 -15.41
N VAL A 59 3.51 5.74 -14.51
CA VAL A 59 4.84 5.86 -13.89
C VAL A 59 5.38 4.49 -13.49
N ASP A 60 6.69 4.30 -13.64
CA ASP A 60 7.43 3.22 -12.96
C ASP A 60 7.93 3.75 -11.61
N VAL A 61 7.51 3.10 -10.54
CA VAL A 61 7.87 3.51 -9.17
C VAL A 61 9.36 3.40 -8.87
N THR A 62 10.12 2.66 -9.68
CA THR A 62 11.56 2.50 -9.54
C THR A 62 12.36 3.62 -10.22
N ASP A 63 11.73 4.37 -11.11
CA ASP A 63 12.32 5.55 -11.75
C ASP A 63 11.98 6.80 -10.94
N ARG A 64 12.98 7.31 -10.21
CA ARG A 64 12.84 8.48 -9.35
C ARG A 64 12.46 9.75 -10.14
N ALA A 65 13.14 10.00 -11.27
CA ALA A 65 12.91 11.21 -12.06
C ALA A 65 11.49 11.18 -12.66
N ALA A 66 11.09 10.05 -13.24
CA ALA A 66 9.74 9.86 -13.76
C ALA A 66 8.68 10.00 -12.66
N PHE A 67 9.02 9.62 -11.41
CA PHE A 67 8.08 9.78 -10.28
C PHE A 67 7.91 11.25 -9.89
N ASP A 68 8.99 12.03 -9.86
CA ASP A 68 8.95 13.47 -9.59
C ASP A 68 8.12 14.20 -10.67
N ASP A 69 8.34 13.87 -11.96
CA ASP A 69 7.56 14.41 -13.09
C ASP A 69 6.07 14.02 -13.00
N ALA A 70 5.77 12.77 -12.65
CA ALA A 70 4.40 12.30 -12.46
C ALA A 70 3.69 13.06 -11.34
N ALA A 71 4.38 13.37 -10.24
CA ALA A 71 3.81 14.17 -9.14
C ALA A 71 3.49 15.61 -9.58
N VAL A 72 4.32 16.21 -10.45
CA VAL A 72 4.04 17.52 -11.07
C VAL A 72 2.79 17.41 -11.95
N GLN A 73 2.73 16.43 -12.85
CA GLN A 73 1.58 16.24 -13.74
C GLN A 73 0.26 16.02 -12.96
N VAL A 74 0.29 15.22 -11.90
CA VAL A 74 -0.91 15.01 -11.05
C VAL A 74 -1.39 16.33 -10.44
N ARG A 75 -0.48 17.20 -10.00
CA ARG A 75 -0.84 18.52 -9.45
C ARG A 75 -1.40 19.46 -10.52
N GLU A 76 -0.87 19.42 -11.74
CA GLU A 76 -1.40 20.21 -12.85
C GLU A 76 -2.82 19.81 -13.22
N GLU A 77 -3.14 18.51 -13.17
CA GLU A 77 -4.44 17.96 -13.57
C GLU A 77 -5.52 18.04 -12.46
N LEU A 78 -5.14 17.71 -11.22
CA LEU A 78 -6.08 17.68 -10.09
C LEU A 78 -6.03 18.90 -9.19
N GLY A 79 -4.93 19.63 -9.20
CA GLY A 79 -4.58 20.60 -8.18
C GLY A 79 -3.78 19.96 -7.04
N GLU A 80 -3.74 20.63 -5.89
CA GLU A 80 -3.01 20.17 -4.71
C GLU A 80 -3.42 18.75 -4.30
N ILE A 81 -2.46 17.88 -4.00
CA ILE A 81 -2.68 16.48 -3.61
C ILE A 81 -3.05 16.43 -2.13
N ASP A 82 -4.32 16.24 -1.81
CA ASP A 82 -4.78 16.06 -0.42
C ASP A 82 -4.34 14.73 0.19
N MET A 83 -4.27 13.67 -0.64
CA MET A 83 -3.89 12.34 -0.20
C MET A 83 -3.12 11.59 -1.29
N VAL A 84 -2.04 10.93 -0.91
CA VAL A 84 -1.41 9.92 -1.77
C VAL A 84 -1.57 8.53 -1.15
N VAL A 85 -1.88 7.54 -1.98
CA VAL A 85 -1.96 6.12 -1.59
C VAL A 85 -0.92 5.34 -2.36
N TYR A 86 0.16 4.93 -1.69
CA TYR A 86 1.14 4.02 -2.26
C TYR A 86 0.65 2.58 -2.09
N ASN A 87 0.15 2.00 -3.19
CA ASN A 87 -0.33 0.62 -3.26
C ASN A 87 0.56 -0.26 -4.16
N ALA A 88 1.50 0.32 -4.90
CA ALA A 88 2.40 -0.47 -5.74
C ALA A 88 3.15 -1.49 -4.89
N GLY A 89 3.24 -2.71 -5.41
CA GLY A 89 3.91 -3.79 -4.73
C GLY A 89 4.24 -4.94 -5.67
N PHE A 90 5.26 -5.67 -5.28
CA PHE A 90 5.72 -6.87 -5.94
C PHE A 90 5.79 -8.02 -4.94
N TRP A 91 5.36 -9.19 -5.37
CA TRP A 91 5.42 -10.43 -4.61
C TRP A 91 5.83 -11.58 -5.52
N GLU A 92 6.83 -12.28 -5.11
CA GLU A 92 7.21 -13.58 -5.64
C GLU A 92 7.81 -14.40 -4.50
N GLN A 93 7.48 -15.69 -4.43
CA GLN A 93 7.92 -16.56 -3.35
C GLN A 93 9.43 -16.78 -3.43
N MET A 94 10.12 -16.66 -2.27
CA MET A 94 11.54 -16.99 -2.14
C MET A 94 11.72 -18.48 -1.84
N ASP A 95 12.81 -19.05 -2.38
CA ASP A 95 13.34 -20.32 -1.90
C ASP A 95 14.60 -20.07 -1.07
N ALA A 96 14.49 -20.25 0.25
CA ALA A 96 15.61 -20.02 1.16
C ALA A 96 16.78 -20.99 0.94
N THR A 97 16.57 -22.12 0.25
CA THR A 97 17.61 -23.11 -0.08
C THR A 97 18.32 -22.81 -1.41
N ALA A 98 17.69 -21.99 -2.27
CA ALA A 98 18.23 -21.51 -3.53
C ALA A 98 18.10 -19.98 -3.57
N TRP A 99 18.82 -19.28 -2.66
CA TRP A 99 18.68 -17.85 -2.42
C TRP A 99 18.97 -17.01 -3.65
N ASP A 100 17.93 -16.33 -4.16
CA ASP A 100 18.01 -15.41 -5.29
C ASP A 100 18.17 -13.96 -4.79
N ARG A 101 19.37 -13.39 -5.03
CA ARG A 101 19.70 -12.01 -4.64
C ARG A 101 18.98 -10.97 -5.49
N ASP A 102 18.77 -11.26 -6.75
CA ASP A 102 18.14 -10.32 -7.70
C ASP A 102 16.63 -10.24 -7.43
N LEU A 103 16.01 -11.39 -7.14
CA LEU A 103 14.63 -11.43 -6.69
C LEU A 103 14.44 -10.65 -5.38
N PHE A 104 15.37 -10.79 -4.42
CA PHE A 104 15.34 -9.99 -3.18
C PHE A 104 15.46 -8.50 -3.48
N ALA A 105 16.43 -8.09 -4.29
CA ALA A 105 16.66 -6.69 -4.68
C ALA A 105 15.41 -6.11 -5.35
N ARG A 106 14.77 -6.85 -6.24
CA ARG A 106 13.52 -6.43 -6.91
C ARG A 106 12.38 -6.14 -5.92
N HIS A 107 12.25 -6.93 -4.86
CA HIS A 107 11.29 -6.64 -3.79
C HIS A 107 11.62 -5.31 -3.10
N VAL A 108 12.90 -5.07 -2.81
CA VAL A 108 13.34 -3.81 -2.17
C VAL A 108 13.09 -2.62 -3.09
N GLU A 109 13.47 -2.72 -4.36
CA GLU A 109 13.29 -1.65 -5.35
C GLU A 109 11.83 -1.21 -5.48
N ILE A 110 10.92 -2.17 -5.68
CA ILE A 110 9.51 -1.84 -5.91
C ILE A 110 8.80 -1.49 -4.61
N ASN A 111 8.93 -2.35 -3.57
CA ASN A 111 8.12 -2.19 -2.37
C ASN A 111 8.66 -1.07 -1.46
N LEU A 112 9.97 -0.90 -1.35
CA LEU A 112 10.56 0.02 -0.37
C LEU A 112 11.12 1.29 -1.03
N LEU A 113 11.98 1.18 -2.05
CA LEU A 113 12.54 2.35 -2.72
C LEU A 113 11.47 3.10 -3.52
N GLY A 114 10.51 2.39 -4.14
CA GLY A 114 9.36 3.02 -4.77
C GLY A 114 8.49 3.82 -3.78
N LEU A 115 8.27 3.31 -2.56
CA LEU A 115 7.61 4.10 -1.50
C LEU A 115 8.45 5.33 -1.12
N ASN A 116 9.77 5.18 -1.02
CA ASN A 116 10.67 6.31 -0.74
C ASN A 116 10.59 7.39 -1.82
N ASN A 117 10.53 7.00 -3.10
CA ASN A 117 10.34 7.94 -4.21
C ASN A 117 9.00 8.67 -4.08
N CYS A 118 7.93 7.96 -3.75
CA CYS A 118 6.61 8.54 -3.50
C CYS A 118 6.64 9.58 -2.38
N VAL A 119 7.22 9.23 -1.24
CA VAL A 119 7.34 10.13 -0.08
C VAL A 119 8.15 11.37 -0.47
N GLY A 120 9.28 11.18 -1.16
CA GLY A 120 10.15 12.29 -1.61
C GLY A 120 9.44 13.26 -2.54
N ALA A 121 8.58 12.78 -3.43
CA ALA A 121 7.87 13.60 -4.41
C ALA A 121 6.68 14.38 -3.84
N VAL A 122 6.04 13.90 -2.75
CA VAL A 122 4.81 14.54 -2.24
C VAL A 122 4.98 15.20 -0.88
N LEU A 123 5.82 14.65 0.01
CA LEU A 123 5.92 15.12 1.39
C LEU A 123 6.44 16.56 1.53
N PRO A 124 7.44 17.04 0.75
CA PRO A 124 7.93 18.40 0.88
C PRO A 124 6.83 19.45 0.66
N GLU A 125 5.96 19.23 -0.31
CA GLU A 125 4.85 20.14 -0.57
C GLU A 125 3.76 20.06 0.50
N MET A 126 3.40 18.85 0.94
CA MET A 126 2.45 18.67 2.05
C MET A 126 2.94 19.41 3.32
N VAL A 127 4.25 19.35 3.62
CA VAL A 127 4.86 20.08 4.74
C VAL A 127 4.78 21.60 4.51
N HIS A 128 5.05 22.07 3.30
CA HIS A 128 4.96 23.50 2.95
C HIS A 128 3.55 24.05 3.13
N VAL A 129 2.56 23.28 2.69
CA VAL A 129 1.13 23.63 2.78
C VAL A 129 0.57 23.45 4.20
N GLY A 130 1.21 22.62 5.03
CA GLY A 130 0.77 22.32 6.39
C GLY A 130 -0.41 21.37 6.47
N ARG A 131 -0.67 20.55 5.41
CA ARG A 131 -1.72 19.55 5.38
C ARG A 131 -1.40 18.45 4.37
N GLY A 132 -1.90 17.25 4.60
CA GLY A 132 -1.79 16.13 3.67
C GLY A 132 -1.99 14.78 4.35
N ARG A 133 -2.26 13.77 3.54
CA ARG A 133 -2.41 12.39 4.02
C ARG A 133 -1.53 11.45 3.19
N LEU A 134 -0.61 10.77 3.86
CA LEU A 134 0.21 9.74 3.26
C LEU A 134 -0.32 8.37 3.70
N VAL A 135 -0.73 7.56 2.74
CA VAL A 135 -1.25 6.21 2.97
C VAL A 135 -0.36 5.21 2.24
N SER A 136 0.05 4.14 2.90
CA SER A 136 0.77 3.05 2.22
C SER A 136 0.17 1.69 2.52
N VAL A 137 0.02 0.88 1.47
CA VAL A 137 -0.47 -0.49 1.57
C VAL A 137 0.72 -1.42 1.83
N ALA A 138 0.94 -1.70 3.11
CA ALA A 138 1.91 -2.68 3.59
C ALA A 138 1.34 -4.12 3.48
N SER A 139 1.36 -4.90 4.55
CA SER A 139 0.75 -6.23 4.66
C SER A 139 0.86 -6.75 6.10
N VAL A 140 -0.02 -7.63 6.51
CA VAL A 140 0.16 -8.42 7.74
C VAL A 140 1.42 -9.30 7.72
N ALA A 141 1.94 -9.62 6.52
CA ALA A 141 3.22 -10.30 6.35
C ALA A 141 4.43 -9.49 6.88
N GLY A 142 4.28 -8.18 7.07
CA GLY A 142 5.26 -7.34 7.73
C GLY A 142 5.26 -7.43 9.26
N TYR A 143 4.26 -8.07 9.86
CA TYR A 143 4.21 -8.18 11.33
C TYR A 143 5.14 -9.25 11.89
N ARG A 144 5.37 -10.33 11.15
CA ARG A 144 6.21 -11.44 11.57
C ARG A 144 6.79 -12.16 10.35
N GLY A 145 8.02 -12.65 10.43
CA GLY A 145 8.65 -13.41 9.35
C GLY A 145 7.87 -14.68 9.01
N LEU A 146 7.57 -14.86 7.73
CA LEU A 146 6.87 -16.01 7.17
C LEU A 146 7.80 -16.72 6.21
N ALA A 147 7.88 -18.06 6.30
CA ALA A 147 8.68 -18.85 5.38
C ALA A 147 8.17 -18.70 3.93
N GLY A 148 9.10 -18.57 2.99
CA GLY A 148 8.81 -18.27 1.58
C GLY A 148 8.51 -16.80 1.28
N ALA A 149 8.36 -15.94 2.31
CA ALA A 149 8.11 -14.51 2.17
C ALA A 149 9.26 -13.64 2.71
N GLU A 150 10.48 -14.14 2.68
CA GLU A 150 11.65 -13.51 3.30
C GLU A 150 11.85 -12.09 2.78
N ALA A 151 11.91 -11.88 1.47
CA ALA A 151 12.08 -10.56 0.87
C ALA A 151 10.81 -9.71 1.01
N TYR A 152 9.66 -10.26 0.68
CA TYR A 152 8.39 -9.54 0.78
C TYR A 152 8.09 -9.10 2.20
N GLY A 153 8.14 -10.04 3.15
CA GLY A 153 7.91 -9.76 4.58
C GLY A 153 8.86 -8.72 5.12
N ALA A 154 10.17 -8.80 4.77
CA ALA A 154 11.17 -7.82 5.15
C ALA A 154 10.83 -6.41 4.62
N THR A 155 10.44 -6.29 3.33
CA THR A 155 10.06 -5.00 2.76
C THR A 155 8.78 -4.43 3.37
N LYS A 156 7.79 -5.28 3.68
CA LYS A 156 6.54 -4.85 4.34
C LYS A 156 6.75 -4.47 5.80
N ALA A 157 7.66 -5.14 6.51
CA ALA A 157 8.09 -4.75 7.86
C ALA A 157 8.81 -3.39 7.85
N ALA A 158 9.70 -3.17 6.87
CA ALA A 158 10.38 -1.89 6.67
C ALA A 158 9.39 -0.75 6.39
N GLN A 159 8.37 -0.98 5.54
CA GLN A 159 7.30 0.00 5.29
C GLN A 159 6.57 0.36 6.59
N ILE A 160 6.15 -0.64 7.40
CA ILE A 160 5.45 -0.40 8.67
C ILE A 160 6.31 0.45 9.60
N ASN A 161 7.57 0.07 9.81
CA ASN A 161 8.50 0.79 10.69
C ASN A 161 8.75 2.23 10.21
N MET A 162 9.02 2.41 8.91
CA MET A 162 9.21 3.73 8.28
C MET A 162 7.98 4.63 8.48
N LEU A 163 6.78 4.11 8.27
CA LEU A 163 5.55 4.88 8.38
C LEU A 163 5.21 5.22 9.85
N GLU A 164 5.54 4.35 10.80
CA GLU A 164 5.40 4.64 12.23
C GLU A 164 6.32 5.80 12.64
N ALA A 165 7.58 5.78 12.23
CA ALA A 165 8.53 6.86 12.50
C ALA A 165 8.12 8.17 11.81
N LEU A 166 7.74 8.09 10.52
CA LEU A 166 7.31 9.24 9.75
C LEU A 166 6.08 9.92 10.37
N ARG A 167 5.11 9.15 10.83
CA ARG A 167 3.90 9.66 11.50
C ARG A 167 4.24 10.57 12.68
N ALA A 168 5.19 10.16 13.51
CA ALA A 168 5.63 10.96 14.65
C ALA A 168 6.34 12.25 14.19
N SER A 169 7.19 12.14 13.16
CA SER A 169 8.01 13.26 12.67
C SER A 169 7.20 14.36 11.99
N VAL A 170 6.10 14.01 11.29
CA VAL A 170 5.33 14.98 10.48
C VAL A 170 4.04 15.45 11.15
N ALA A 171 3.68 14.93 12.32
CA ALA A 171 2.43 15.28 13.01
C ALA A 171 2.31 16.78 13.30
N ALA A 172 3.41 17.43 13.72
CA ALA A 172 3.44 18.85 13.98
C ALA A 172 3.27 19.73 12.71
N HIS A 173 3.39 19.14 11.54
CA HIS A 173 3.21 19.80 10.24
C HIS A 173 1.81 19.59 9.64
N GLY A 174 0.84 19.10 10.40
CA GLY A 174 -0.52 18.87 9.92
C GLY A 174 -0.67 17.71 8.93
N ILE A 175 0.31 16.78 8.89
CA ILE A 175 0.30 15.65 7.98
C ILE A 175 -0.06 14.37 8.74
N SER A 176 -1.02 13.63 8.21
CA SER A 176 -1.40 12.32 8.73
C SER A 176 -0.77 11.18 7.91
N VAL A 177 -0.37 10.10 8.60
CA VAL A 177 0.22 8.92 7.97
C VAL A 177 -0.59 7.70 8.38
N THR A 178 -1.12 6.97 7.40
CA THR A 178 -1.91 5.74 7.60
C THR A 178 -1.20 4.54 6.98
N THR A 179 -1.06 3.49 7.76
CA THR A 179 -0.56 2.19 7.30
C THR A 179 -1.73 1.24 7.07
N VAL A 180 -1.85 0.69 5.87
CA VAL A 180 -2.85 -0.34 5.56
C VAL A 180 -2.16 -1.70 5.54
N CYS A 181 -2.65 -2.65 6.32
CA CYS A 181 -2.09 -4.00 6.44
C CYS A 181 -3.12 -5.06 6.05
N PRO A 182 -3.30 -5.35 4.74
CA PRO A 182 -4.17 -6.41 4.29
C PRO A 182 -3.64 -7.79 4.69
N GLY A 183 -4.58 -8.73 4.94
CA GLY A 183 -4.33 -10.16 4.83
C GLY A 183 -4.42 -10.60 3.37
N PHE A 184 -4.94 -11.80 3.11
CA PHE A 184 -5.11 -12.30 1.75
C PHE A 184 -6.30 -11.63 1.05
N VAL A 185 -6.02 -11.03 -0.09
CA VAL A 185 -7.01 -10.40 -0.98
C VAL A 185 -6.89 -11.05 -2.35
N ARG A 186 -8.01 -11.42 -2.97
CA ARG A 186 -8.04 -12.00 -4.32
C ARG A 186 -7.62 -10.95 -5.34
N THR A 187 -6.44 -11.12 -5.92
CA THR A 187 -5.81 -10.25 -6.91
C THR A 187 -4.86 -11.05 -7.79
N ASP A 188 -4.38 -10.48 -8.88
CA ASP A 188 -3.34 -11.10 -9.71
C ASP A 188 -2.07 -11.43 -8.92
N LEU A 189 -1.77 -10.64 -7.88
CA LEU A 189 -0.62 -10.85 -7.01
C LEU A 189 -0.72 -12.17 -6.22
N THR A 190 -1.92 -12.53 -5.78
CA THR A 190 -2.19 -13.75 -5.00
C THR A 190 -2.60 -14.94 -5.85
N ALA A 191 -2.95 -14.74 -7.12
CA ALA A 191 -3.44 -15.80 -8.00
C ALA A 191 -2.41 -16.91 -8.26
N LYS A 192 -1.11 -16.59 -8.13
CA LYS A 192 0.01 -17.52 -8.33
C LYS A 192 0.38 -18.31 -7.06
N ASN A 193 -0.23 -18.03 -5.93
CA ASN A 193 0.08 -18.69 -4.68
C ASN A 193 -0.45 -20.13 -4.68
N THR A 194 0.39 -21.06 -4.25
CA THR A 194 0.07 -22.51 -4.16
C THR A 194 -0.18 -22.97 -2.71
N PHE A 195 -0.08 -22.06 -1.76
CA PHE A 195 -0.28 -22.35 -0.33
C PHE A 195 -1.66 -21.85 0.15
N PRO A 196 -2.17 -22.38 1.29
CA PRO A 196 -3.45 -21.96 1.85
C PRO A 196 -3.49 -20.48 2.19
N MET A 197 -4.56 -19.80 1.79
CA MET A 197 -4.81 -18.38 2.04
C MET A 197 -6.09 -18.19 2.88
N PRO A 198 -6.02 -18.45 4.21
CA PRO A 198 -7.19 -18.37 5.07
C PRO A 198 -7.75 -16.94 5.12
N PHE A 199 -9.08 -16.83 5.27
CA PHE A 199 -9.79 -15.56 5.38
C PHE A 199 -9.62 -14.64 4.17
N MET A 200 -9.42 -15.21 2.97
CA MET A 200 -9.33 -14.42 1.74
C MET A 200 -10.60 -13.60 1.53
N ILE A 201 -10.42 -12.34 1.12
CA ILE A 201 -11.51 -11.42 0.75
C ILE A 201 -11.35 -10.92 -0.67
N GLU A 202 -12.42 -10.38 -1.25
CA GLU A 202 -12.39 -9.74 -2.56
C GLU A 202 -11.79 -8.33 -2.52
N ALA A 203 -11.25 -7.86 -3.65
CA ALA A 203 -10.61 -6.54 -3.76
C ALA A 203 -11.56 -5.39 -3.41
N ASP A 204 -12.84 -5.49 -3.80
CA ASP A 204 -13.86 -4.48 -3.47
C ASP A 204 -14.13 -4.40 -1.97
N THR A 205 -14.09 -5.54 -1.27
CA THR A 205 -14.24 -5.58 0.19
C THR A 205 -13.03 -4.94 0.87
N ALA A 206 -11.83 -5.17 0.33
CA ALA A 206 -10.60 -4.51 0.79
C ALA A 206 -10.70 -2.99 0.57
N ALA A 207 -11.11 -2.54 -0.62
CA ALA A 207 -11.29 -1.13 -0.95
C ALA A 207 -12.26 -0.42 0.02
N ARG A 208 -13.44 -1.01 0.25
CA ARG A 208 -14.40 -0.49 1.24
C ARG A 208 -13.82 -0.43 2.65
N SER A 209 -13.05 -1.44 3.06
CA SER A 209 -12.40 -1.46 4.38
C SER A 209 -11.37 -0.33 4.51
N ILE A 210 -10.60 -0.07 3.46
CA ILE A 210 -9.64 1.04 3.41
C ILE A 210 -10.38 2.38 3.51
N CYS A 211 -11.36 2.64 2.65
CA CYS A 211 -12.09 3.89 2.65
C CYS A 211 -12.78 4.16 4.00
N ASN A 212 -13.43 3.15 4.58
CA ASN A 212 -14.07 3.27 5.90
C ASN A 212 -13.05 3.58 7.01
N GLY A 213 -11.86 2.98 6.96
CA GLY A 213 -10.79 3.28 7.91
C GLY A 213 -10.24 4.70 7.74
N LEU A 214 -10.07 5.14 6.49
CA LEU A 214 -9.63 6.49 6.17
C LEU A 214 -10.62 7.56 6.66
N GLU A 215 -11.92 7.35 6.46
CA GLU A 215 -12.97 8.28 6.95
C GLU A 215 -13.12 8.32 8.47
N ARG A 216 -12.62 7.28 9.16
CA ARG A 216 -12.55 7.24 10.63
C ARG A 216 -11.23 7.80 11.18
N GLY A 217 -10.32 8.27 10.32
CA GLY A 217 -9.01 8.77 10.73
C GLY A 217 -8.09 7.69 11.33
N GLN A 218 -8.26 6.42 10.96
CA GLN A 218 -7.43 5.35 11.49
C GLN A 218 -5.98 5.47 11.03
N MET A 219 -5.06 5.38 11.96
CA MET A 219 -3.61 5.39 11.68
C MET A 219 -3.11 4.04 11.17
N GLU A 220 -3.82 2.95 11.51
CA GLU A 220 -3.55 1.60 11.04
C GLU A 220 -4.88 0.94 10.65
N ILE A 221 -4.97 0.45 9.40
CA ILE A 221 -6.15 -0.24 8.87
C ILE A 221 -5.75 -1.68 8.58
N VAL A 222 -6.30 -2.63 9.34
CA VAL A 222 -5.97 -4.06 9.20
C VAL A 222 -7.22 -4.86 8.93
N PHE A 223 -7.18 -5.69 7.91
CA PHE A 223 -8.32 -6.52 7.53
C PHE A 223 -7.87 -7.83 6.83
N PRO A 224 -8.71 -8.89 6.81
CA PRO A 224 -9.94 -9.02 7.60
C PRO A 224 -9.65 -9.19 9.09
N LEU A 225 -10.64 -8.94 9.95
CA LEU A 225 -10.47 -8.96 11.41
C LEU A 225 -9.85 -10.26 11.96
N PRO A 226 -10.25 -11.49 11.50
CA PRO A 226 -9.64 -12.71 11.99
C PRO A 226 -8.13 -12.76 11.71
N MET A 227 -7.70 -12.34 10.52
CA MET A 227 -6.29 -12.27 10.15
C MET A 227 -5.54 -11.22 10.96
N ALA A 228 -6.17 -10.06 11.21
CA ALA A 228 -5.61 -9.00 12.04
C ALA A 228 -5.30 -9.50 13.47
N VAL A 229 -6.27 -10.19 14.09
CA VAL A 229 -6.12 -10.75 15.43
C VAL A 229 -5.01 -11.80 15.45
N LEU A 230 -5.04 -12.76 14.49
CA LEU A 230 -4.05 -13.82 14.38
C LEU A 230 -2.63 -13.25 14.30
N MET A 231 -2.40 -12.31 13.41
CA MET A 231 -1.05 -11.78 13.15
C MET A 231 -0.58 -10.81 14.24
N LYS A 232 -1.48 -10.06 14.89
CA LYS A 232 -1.14 -9.26 16.06
C LYS A 232 -0.75 -10.12 17.25
N LEU A 233 -1.44 -11.24 17.50
CA LEU A 233 -1.05 -12.22 18.50
C LEU A 233 0.28 -12.91 18.16
N ALA A 234 0.51 -13.25 16.88
CA ALA A 234 1.77 -13.83 16.42
C ALA A 234 2.99 -12.95 16.74
N ARG A 235 2.85 -11.62 16.73
CA ARG A 235 3.94 -10.70 17.14
C ARG A 235 4.38 -10.90 18.58
N LEU A 236 3.50 -11.34 19.47
CA LEU A 236 3.78 -11.51 20.90
C LEU A 236 4.44 -12.87 21.21
N LEU A 237 4.41 -13.83 20.28
CA LEU A 237 4.99 -15.15 20.50
C LEU A 237 6.52 -15.08 20.62
N PRO A 238 7.12 -15.83 21.54
CA PRO A 238 8.57 -16.01 21.57
C PRO A 238 9.10 -16.54 20.23
N VAL A 239 10.32 -16.13 19.86
CA VAL A 239 10.93 -16.50 18.57
C VAL A 239 10.98 -18.03 18.37
N ARG A 240 11.30 -18.79 19.44
CA ARG A 240 11.37 -20.26 19.38
C ARG A 240 10.03 -20.92 19.04
N VAL A 241 8.93 -20.40 19.61
CA VAL A 241 7.57 -20.90 19.37
C VAL A 241 7.16 -20.59 17.93
N TRP A 242 7.39 -19.37 17.47
CA TRP A 242 7.10 -18.98 16.09
C TRP A 242 7.89 -19.80 15.07
N ALA A 243 9.20 -19.97 15.29
CA ALA A 243 10.05 -20.77 14.41
C ALA A 243 9.59 -22.25 14.33
N ALA A 244 9.07 -22.82 15.43
CA ALA A 244 8.51 -24.16 15.44
C ALA A 244 7.22 -24.24 14.62
N ALA A 245 6.33 -23.24 14.76
CA ALA A 245 5.09 -23.14 13.98
C ALA A 245 5.38 -23.01 12.48
N MET A 246 6.32 -22.16 12.07
CA MET A 246 6.67 -21.96 10.66
C MET A 246 7.28 -23.19 10.00
N ARG A 247 8.03 -24.03 10.74
CA ARG A 247 8.53 -25.31 10.23
C ARG A 247 7.44 -26.32 9.87
N GLN A 248 6.24 -26.20 10.43
CA GLN A 248 5.10 -27.06 10.09
C GLN A 248 4.36 -26.56 8.84
N VAL A 249 4.41 -25.27 8.57
CA VAL A 249 3.75 -24.65 7.42
C VAL A 249 4.59 -24.78 6.14
N SER A 250 5.91 -24.92 6.26
CA SER A 250 6.85 -25.05 5.13
C SER A 250 7.11 -26.51 4.68
N LYS A 251 6.38 -27.48 5.23
CA LYS A 251 6.33 -28.89 4.77
C LYS A 251 5.12 -29.11 3.88
#